data_0f81b7f239b683df974ce121b82f60cb
#
_entry.id   0f81b7f239b683df974ce121b82f60cb
#
_cell.length_a   1.000
_cell.length_b   1.000
_cell.length_c   1.000
_cell.angle_alpha   90.00
_cell.angle_beta   90.00
_cell.angle_gamma   90.00
#
_symmetry.space_group_name_H-M   'P 1'
#
loop_
_entity.id
_entity.type
_entity.pdbx_description
1 polymer ?
#
loop_
_entity_poly.entity_id
_entity_poly.type
_entity_poly.pdbx_seq_one_letter_code
_entity_poly.pdbx_strand_id
1 'polypeptide(L)'
;LYYTPYPLLLLPVVFVINYMLFRRVLVTKKIKTIFTKSLRPFIWLVFSLYYFYTVYVVSQTGSVIFMLCMALSALIYGVLCFLETQPEPKLILDNFLSLILILVVTSFASLLIAYWHWPIALVMVILWVVSFLIALWWLLDFTNNPQVLAALWGFIVLEITWLSSRWIVLYQIPKVPLIISQLAVIVTALAYGWGGIYYHHKHRNLKRSIVFEYLAVTVLVFLALIVLNRWT
;
A
#
# COMPACT_ATOMS: atom_id res chain seq x y z
N LEU A 1 25.08 -2.89 -14.87
CA LEU A 1 24.46 -4.20 -14.66
C LEU A 1 22.97 -4.10 -14.98
N TYR A 2 22.61 -4.52 -16.22
CA TYR A 2 21.21 -4.65 -16.62
C TYR A 2 20.63 -5.89 -15.89
N TYR A 3 20.06 -5.69 -14.71
CA TYR A 3 19.23 -6.72 -14.11
C TYR A 3 17.91 -6.78 -14.87
N THR A 4 17.77 -7.80 -15.70
CA THR A 4 16.50 -8.06 -16.40
C THR A 4 15.43 -8.39 -15.36
N PRO A 5 14.22 -7.86 -15.51
CA PRO A 5 13.13 -8.04 -14.54
C PRO A 5 12.49 -9.42 -14.67
N TYR A 6 13.30 -10.49 -14.56
CA TYR A 6 12.80 -11.88 -14.56
C TYR A 6 11.62 -12.12 -13.59
N PRO A 7 11.54 -11.42 -12.43
CA PRO A 7 10.39 -11.58 -11.54
C PRO A 7 9.06 -11.17 -12.17
N LEU A 8 9.04 -10.23 -13.14
CA LEU A 8 7.79 -9.81 -13.80
C LEU A 8 7.08 -10.94 -14.53
N LEU A 9 7.83 -11.94 -15.02
CA LEU A 9 7.26 -13.12 -15.67
C LEU A 9 6.49 -14.03 -14.70
N LEU A 10 6.74 -13.92 -13.39
CA LEU A 10 6.02 -14.70 -12.37
C LEU A 10 4.66 -14.09 -12.01
N LEU A 11 4.38 -12.82 -12.36
CA LEU A 11 3.12 -12.16 -12.04
C LEU A 11 1.87 -12.91 -12.53
N PRO A 12 1.77 -13.35 -13.79
CA PRO A 12 0.62 -14.10 -14.26
C PRO A 12 0.44 -15.41 -13.51
N VAL A 13 1.55 -16.11 -13.19
CA VAL A 13 1.53 -17.39 -12.48
C VAL A 13 1.02 -17.20 -11.05
N VAL A 14 1.55 -16.20 -10.35
CA VAL A 14 1.10 -15.83 -8.98
C VAL A 14 -0.36 -15.44 -8.98
N PHE A 15 -0.81 -14.67 -9.97
CA PHE A 15 -2.22 -14.28 -10.11
C PHE A 15 -3.13 -15.51 -10.30
N VAL A 16 -2.77 -16.43 -11.18
CA VAL A 16 -3.56 -17.64 -11.43
C VAL A 16 -3.62 -18.52 -10.18
N ILE A 17 -2.50 -18.72 -9.47
CA ILE A 17 -2.45 -19.51 -8.23
C ILE A 17 -3.35 -18.85 -7.17
N ASN A 18 -3.24 -17.52 -6.97
CA ASN A 18 -4.04 -16.77 -6.02
C ASN A 18 -5.54 -16.87 -6.34
N TYR A 19 -5.91 -16.70 -7.63
CA TYR A 19 -7.29 -16.85 -8.09
C TYR A 19 -7.81 -18.28 -7.86
N MET A 20 -7.01 -19.32 -8.13
CA MET A 20 -7.42 -20.71 -7.91
C MET A 20 -7.63 -21.03 -6.43
N LEU A 21 -6.76 -20.51 -5.54
CA LEU A 21 -6.91 -20.66 -4.10
C LEU A 21 -8.22 -20.03 -3.62
N PHE A 22 -8.50 -18.78 -4.02
CA PHE A 22 -9.74 -18.10 -3.66
C PHE A 22 -10.98 -18.79 -4.24
N ARG A 23 -10.91 -19.30 -5.47
CA ARG A 23 -12.00 -20.05 -6.07
C ARG A 23 -12.36 -21.31 -5.27
N ARG A 24 -11.37 -22.04 -4.76
CA ARG A 24 -11.60 -23.23 -3.92
C ARG A 24 -12.24 -22.88 -2.58
N VAL A 25 -11.83 -21.78 -1.96
CA VAL A 25 -12.34 -21.34 -0.65
C VAL A 25 -13.75 -20.73 -0.75
N LEU A 26 -14.09 -20.09 -1.89
CA LEU A 26 -15.33 -19.34 -2.07
C LEU A 26 -16.29 -20.02 -3.07
N VAL A 27 -16.32 -21.35 -3.11
CA VAL A 27 -17.06 -22.19 -4.08
C VAL A 27 -18.55 -21.78 -4.29
N THR A 28 -19.15 -21.05 -3.35
CA THR A 28 -20.58 -20.67 -3.40
C THR A 28 -20.83 -19.23 -3.84
N LYS A 29 -19.79 -18.41 -4.10
CA LYS A 29 -19.96 -16.98 -4.42
C LYS A 29 -19.77 -16.67 -5.91
N LYS A 30 -20.43 -15.60 -6.39
CA LYS A 30 -20.32 -15.13 -7.78
C LYS A 30 -18.86 -14.82 -8.14
N ILE A 31 -18.43 -15.12 -9.36
CA ILE A 31 -17.06 -14.91 -9.88
C ILE A 31 -16.54 -13.50 -9.61
N LYS A 32 -17.41 -12.47 -9.75
CA LYS A 32 -17.04 -11.07 -9.47
C LYS A 32 -16.57 -10.86 -8.03
N THR A 33 -17.24 -11.50 -7.06
CA THR A 33 -16.88 -11.40 -5.63
C THR A 33 -15.56 -12.12 -5.34
N ILE A 34 -15.29 -13.25 -6.00
CA ILE A 34 -14.04 -13.99 -5.88
C ILE A 34 -12.88 -13.13 -6.41
N PHE A 35 -13.07 -12.53 -7.58
CA PHE A 35 -12.06 -11.70 -8.21
C PHE A 35 -11.69 -10.48 -7.34
N THR A 36 -12.69 -9.75 -6.86
CA THR A 36 -12.44 -8.57 -6.02
C THR A 36 -11.75 -8.92 -4.71
N LYS A 37 -12.14 -10.02 -4.06
CA LYS A 37 -11.53 -10.47 -2.80
C LYS A 37 -10.11 -11.02 -2.97
N SER A 38 -9.78 -11.63 -4.10
CA SER A 38 -8.44 -12.14 -4.37
C SER A 38 -7.42 -11.05 -4.74
N LEU A 39 -7.90 -9.89 -5.18
CA LEU A 39 -7.05 -8.85 -5.73
C LEU A 39 -6.17 -8.18 -4.66
N ARG A 40 -6.69 -7.93 -3.45
CA ARG A 40 -5.97 -7.28 -2.36
C ARG A 40 -4.76 -8.09 -1.86
N PRO A 41 -4.91 -9.37 -1.45
CA PRO A 41 -3.75 -10.19 -1.11
C PRO A 41 -2.77 -10.34 -2.27
N PHE A 42 -3.26 -10.39 -3.51
CA PHE A 42 -2.41 -10.42 -4.69
C PHE A 42 -1.54 -9.16 -4.83
N ILE A 43 -2.13 -7.97 -4.67
CA ILE A 43 -1.37 -6.71 -4.70
C ILE A 43 -0.33 -6.71 -3.57
N TRP A 44 -0.71 -7.12 -2.35
CA TRP A 44 0.24 -7.24 -1.26
C TRP A 44 1.43 -8.13 -1.65
N LEU A 45 1.17 -9.34 -2.14
CA LEU A 45 2.21 -10.29 -2.49
C LEU A 45 3.16 -9.73 -3.54
N VAL A 46 2.62 -9.17 -4.62
CA VAL A 46 3.41 -8.59 -5.70
C VAL A 46 4.27 -7.45 -5.20
N PHE A 47 3.67 -6.44 -4.60
CA PHE A 47 4.41 -5.23 -4.21
C PHE A 47 5.39 -5.48 -3.08
N SER A 48 5.07 -6.34 -2.11
CA SER A 48 6.01 -6.68 -1.04
C SER A 48 7.21 -7.48 -1.54
N LEU A 49 7.00 -8.46 -2.44
CA LEU A 49 8.08 -9.22 -3.05
C LEU A 49 9.06 -8.30 -3.80
N TYR A 50 8.53 -7.43 -4.66
CA TYR A 50 9.36 -6.51 -5.44
C TYR A 50 10.03 -5.45 -4.55
N TYR A 51 9.31 -4.96 -3.55
CA TYR A 51 9.85 -3.99 -2.60
C TYR A 51 11.05 -4.59 -1.85
N PHE A 52 10.89 -5.74 -1.21
CA PHE A 52 11.97 -6.38 -0.45
C PHE A 52 13.12 -6.83 -1.34
N TYR A 53 12.83 -7.30 -2.55
CA TYR A 53 13.88 -7.61 -3.52
C TYR A 53 14.69 -6.35 -3.89
N THR A 54 14.03 -5.24 -4.17
CA THR A 54 14.70 -3.98 -4.51
C THR A 54 15.53 -3.47 -3.32
N VAL A 55 14.97 -3.52 -2.11
CA VAL A 55 15.70 -3.14 -0.89
C VAL A 55 16.91 -4.03 -0.67
N TYR A 56 16.79 -5.34 -0.89
CA TYR A 56 17.91 -6.28 -0.81
C TYR A 56 19.05 -5.92 -1.77
N VAL A 57 18.71 -5.62 -3.03
CA VAL A 57 19.69 -5.24 -4.05
C VAL A 57 20.34 -3.90 -3.74
N VAL A 58 19.56 -2.91 -3.31
CA VAL A 58 20.04 -1.54 -3.05
C VAL A 58 20.85 -1.45 -1.76
N SER A 59 20.37 -2.06 -0.68
CA SER A 59 21.01 -1.95 0.65
C SER A 59 22.09 -3.01 0.90
N GLN A 60 22.27 -3.96 -0.02
CA GLN A 60 23.19 -5.09 0.13
C GLN A 60 23.01 -5.82 1.47
N THR A 61 21.77 -5.90 1.94
CA THR A 61 21.44 -6.57 3.20
C THR A 61 21.77 -8.07 3.13
N GLY A 62 22.12 -8.65 4.28
CA GLY A 62 22.44 -10.08 4.36
C GLY A 62 21.23 -10.95 3.96
N SER A 63 21.51 -12.10 3.35
CA SER A 63 20.49 -13.05 2.86
C SER A 63 19.51 -13.51 3.94
N VAL A 64 19.95 -13.65 5.18
CA VAL A 64 19.11 -14.05 6.33
C VAL A 64 18.02 -13.02 6.60
N ILE A 65 18.37 -11.73 6.62
CA ILE A 65 17.41 -10.65 6.86
C ILE A 65 16.41 -10.57 5.72
N PHE A 66 16.86 -10.74 4.48
CA PHE A 66 15.98 -10.81 3.33
C PHE A 66 14.98 -11.98 3.45
N MET A 67 15.44 -13.18 3.83
CA MET A 67 14.54 -14.33 4.05
C MET A 67 13.51 -14.07 5.16
N LEU A 68 13.89 -13.40 6.25
CA LEU A 68 12.95 -13.02 7.31
C LEU A 68 11.89 -12.05 6.81
N CYS A 69 12.26 -11.05 6.01
CA CYS A 69 11.29 -10.12 5.41
C CYS A 69 10.33 -10.84 4.45
N MET A 70 10.84 -11.79 3.67
CA MET A 70 10.00 -12.61 2.79
C MET A 70 9.04 -13.49 3.57
N ALA A 71 9.49 -14.12 4.66
CA ALA A 71 8.64 -14.91 5.54
C ALA A 71 7.55 -14.08 6.21
N LEU A 72 7.88 -12.86 6.68
CA LEU A 72 6.93 -11.91 7.24
C LEU A 72 5.89 -11.48 6.19
N SER A 73 6.33 -11.20 4.96
CA SER A 73 5.44 -10.87 3.85
C SER A 73 4.47 -12.01 3.52
N ALA A 74 4.95 -13.25 3.52
CA ALA A 74 4.12 -14.43 3.31
C ALA A 74 3.11 -14.63 4.44
N LEU A 75 3.51 -14.37 5.68
CA LEU A 75 2.61 -14.42 6.83
C LEU A 75 1.49 -13.38 6.71
N ILE A 76 1.82 -12.12 6.37
CA ILE A 76 0.82 -11.06 6.16
C ILE A 76 -0.11 -11.44 5.00
N TYR A 77 0.42 -12.02 3.91
CA TYR A 77 -0.41 -12.54 2.83
C TYR A 77 -1.42 -13.58 3.33
N GLY A 78 -0.97 -14.55 4.15
CA GLY A 78 -1.86 -15.54 4.75
C GLY A 78 -2.95 -14.92 5.62
N VAL A 79 -2.61 -13.91 6.43
CA VAL A 79 -3.56 -13.16 7.25
C VAL A 79 -4.57 -12.42 6.38
N LEU A 80 -4.15 -11.76 5.30
CA LEU A 80 -5.04 -11.09 4.35
C LEU A 80 -6.01 -12.08 3.70
N CYS A 81 -5.49 -13.24 3.23
CA CYS A 81 -6.35 -14.30 2.69
C CYS A 81 -7.38 -14.78 3.69
N PHE A 82 -6.97 -14.96 4.95
CA PHE A 82 -7.88 -15.36 6.03
C PHE A 82 -8.95 -14.31 6.30
N LEU A 83 -8.59 -13.03 6.39
CA LEU A 83 -9.54 -11.94 6.61
C LEU A 83 -10.59 -11.85 5.50
N GLU A 84 -10.17 -12.02 4.25
CA GLU A 84 -11.10 -11.98 3.10
C GLU A 84 -12.10 -13.15 3.08
N THR A 85 -11.83 -14.24 3.83
CA THR A 85 -12.75 -15.37 3.96
C THR A 85 -13.76 -15.21 5.10
N GLN A 86 -13.50 -14.31 6.05
CA GLN A 86 -14.40 -14.09 7.19
C GLN A 86 -15.69 -13.36 6.77
N PRO A 87 -16.84 -13.71 7.38
CA PRO A 87 -18.10 -13.04 7.11
C PRO A 87 -18.14 -11.64 7.73
N GLU A 88 -17.47 -11.44 8.87
CA GLU A 88 -17.42 -10.16 9.58
C GLU A 88 -16.02 -9.55 9.46
N PRO A 89 -15.92 -8.32 8.95
CA PRO A 89 -14.63 -7.65 8.82
C PRO A 89 -14.06 -7.33 10.20
N LYS A 90 -12.84 -7.77 10.49
CA LYS A 90 -12.06 -7.31 11.63
C LYS A 90 -11.48 -5.93 11.32
N LEU A 91 -12.33 -4.93 11.40
CA LEU A 91 -12.15 -3.57 10.89
C LEU A 91 -10.80 -2.95 11.28
N ILE A 92 -10.36 -3.08 12.52
CA ILE A 92 -9.10 -2.47 12.99
C ILE A 92 -7.90 -3.09 12.28
N LEU A 93 -7.86 -4.42 12.23
CA LEU A 93 -6.75 -5.14 11.56
C LEU A 93 -6.74 -4.88 10.06
N ASP A 94 -7.92 -4.82 9.46
CA ASP A 94 -8.09 -4.56 8.04
C ASP A 94 -7.62 -3.16 7.64
N ASN A 95 -7.96 -2.14 8.43
CA ASN A 95 -7.48 -0.77 8.25
C ASN A 95 -5.96 -0.68 8.41
N PHE A 96 -5.40 -1.33 9.43
CA PHE A 96 -3.96 -1.33 9.68
C PHE A 96 -3.19 -1.97 8.51
N LEU A 97 -3.65 -3.14 8.03
CA LEU A 97 -3.03 -3.81 6.89
C LEU A 97 -3.16 -3.00 5.59
N SER A 98 -4.25 -2.27 5.40
CA SER A 98 -4.41 -1.36 4.26
C SER A 98 -3.41 -0.21 4.29
N LEU A 99 -3.14 0.38 5.46
CA LEU A 99 -2.14 1.42 5.63
C LEU A 99 -0.72 0.90 5.36
N ILE A 100 -0.39 -0.32 5.85
CA ILE A 100 0.90 -0.95 5.53
C ILE A 100 1.02 -1.21 4.02
N LEU A 101 -0.04 -1.66 3.38
CA LEU A 101 -0.04 -1.88 1.93
C LEU A 101 0.21 -0.59 1.17
N ILE A 102 -0.44 0.51 1.54
CA ILE A 102 -0.19 1.84 0.96
C ILE A 102 1.27 2.25 1.16
N LEU A 103 1.82 2.07 2.37
CA LEU A 103 3.21 2.39 2.68
C LEU A 103 4.19 1.62 1.80
N VAL A 104 3.99 0.31 1.65
CA VAL A 104 4.85 -0.56 0.84
C VAL A 104 4.77 -0.21 -0.64
N VAL A 105 3.56 -0.04 -1.18
CA VAL A 105 3.33 0.30 -2.59
C VAL A 105 3.96 1.64 -2.95
N THR A 106 3.74 2.66 -2.13
CA THR A 106 4.28 4.01 -2.40
C THR A 106 5.79 4.09 -2.17
N SER A 107 6.35 3.34 -1.20
CA SER A 107 7.80 3.22 -1.03
C SER A 107 8.44 2.53 -2.25
N PHE A 108 7.85 1.43 -2.71
CA PHE A 108 8.33 0.72 -3.91
C PHE A 108 8.29 1.62 -5.16
N ALA A 109 7.19 2.35 -5.36
CA ALA A 109 7.08 3.30 -6.46
C ALA A 109 8.19 4.37 -6.45
N SER A 110 8.53 4.88 -5.26
CA SER A 110 9.65 5.83 -5.10
C SER A 110 11.00 5.19 -5.43
N LEU A 111 11.20 3.92 -5.07
CA LEU A 111 12.41 3.17 -5.42
C LEU A 111 12.51 2.94 -6.95
N LEU A 112 11.38 2.69 -7.62
CA LEU A 112 11.36 2.57 -9.09
C LEU A 112 11.85 3.85 -9.77
N ILE A 113 11.47 5.00 -9.27
CA ILE A 113 11.91 6.30 -9.81
C ILE A 113 13.40 6.53 -9.47
N ALA A 114 13.78 6.35 -8.20
CA ALA A 114 15.10 6.74 -7.70
C ALA A 114 16.23 5.81 -8.17
N TYR A 115 16.01 4.50 -8.16
CA TYR A 115 17.07 3.52 -8.46
C TYR A 115 16.94 2.86 -9.84
N TRP A 116 15.70 2.63 -10.30
CA TRP A 116 15.46 1.97 -11.56
C TRP A 116 15.22 2.95 -12.70
N HIS A 117 15.17 4.25 -12.42
CA HIS A 117 14.96 5.34 -13.38
C HIS A 117 13.73 5.11 -14.29
N TRP A 118 12.67 4.53 -13.74
CA TRP A 118 11.43 4.35 -14.48
C TRP A 118 10.80 5.70 -14.82
N PRO A 119 10.15 5.82 -16.00
CA PRO A 119 9.45 7.05 -16.37
C PRO A 119 8.41 7.42 -15.30
N ILE A 120 8.50 8.63 -14.79
CA ILE A 120 7.62 9.14 -13.72
C ILE A 120 6.15 8.96 -14.09
N ALA A 121 5.78 9.26 -15.35
CA ALA A 121 4.40 9.11 -15.82
C ALA A 121 3.87 7.68 -15.66
N LEU A 122 4.69 6.66 -15.96
CA LEU A 122 4.31 5.26 -15.82
C LEU A 122 4.09 4.88 -14.34
N VAL A 123 5.00 5.33 -13.47
CA VAL A 123 4.89 5.07 -12.02
C VAL A 123 3.65 5.76 -11.45
N MET A 124 3.34 6.99 -11.89
CA MET A 124 2.14 7.73 -11.49
C MET A 124 0.86 6.98 -11.88
N VAL A 125 0.78 6.45 -13.11
CA VAL A 125 -0.38 5.66 -13.55
C VAL A 125 -0.55 4.39 -12.71
N ILE A 126 0.55 3.68 -12.44
CA ILE A 126 0.53 2.47 -11.59
C ILE A 126 0.04 2.83 -10.18
N LEU A 127 0.58 3.89 -9.58
CA LEU A 127 0.17 4.33 -8.25
C LEU A 127 -1.29 4.77 -8.21
N TRP A 128 -1.75 5.49 -9.24
CA TRP A 128 -3.16 5.87 -9.34
C TRP A 128 -4.07 4.66 -9.34
N VAL A 129 -3.80 3.66 -10.21
CA VAL A 129 -4.60 2.43 -10.31
C VAL A 129 -4.59 1.66 -8.99
N VAL A 130 -3.40 1.46 -8.39
CA VAL A 130 -3.28 0.67 -7.16
C VAL A 130 -3.92 1.39 -5.98
N SER A 131 -3.72 2.70 -5.84
CA SER A 131 -4.36 3.50 -4.79
C SER A 131 -5.86 3.56 -4.95
N PHE A 132 -6.37 3.66 -6.19
CA PHE A 132 -7.79 3.54 -6.50
C PHE A 132 -8.35 2.18 -6.03
N LEU A 133 -7.67 1.08 -6.35
CA LEU A 133 -8.12 -0.25 -5.96
C LEU A 133 -8.13 -0.44 -4.43
N ILE A 134 -7.08 0.00 -3.73
CA ILE A 134 -7.00 -0.08 -2.28
C ILE A 134 -8.14 0.73 -1.63
N ALA A 135 -8.36 1.96 -2.10
CA ALA A 135 -9.44 2.80 -1.61
C ALA A 135 -10.82 2.22 -1.94
N LEU A 136 -10.98 1.66 -3.14
CA LEU A 136 -12.23 1.02 -3.56
C LEU A 136 -12.62 -0.11 -2.62
N TRP A 137 -11.69 -1.00 -2.27
CA TRP A 137 -11.98 -2.08 -1.33
C TRP A 137 -12.43 -1.57 0.02
N TRP A 138 -11.70 -0.60 0.54
CA TRP A 138 -12.03 -0.05 1.84
C TRP A 138 -13.40 0.67 1.84
N LEU A 139 -13.75 1.34 0.72
CA LEU A 139 -15.00 2.08 0.60
C LEU A 139 -16.21 1.20 0.26
N LEU A 140 -16.02 -0.02 -0.28
CA LEU A 140 -17.11 -0.91 -0.66
C LEU A 140 -18.06 -1.23 0.51
N ASP A 141 -17.53 -1.32 1.72
CA ASP A 141 -18.31 -1.64 2.92
C ASP A 141 -19.03 -0.41 3.51
N PHE A 142 -18.68 0.80 3.08
CA PHE A 142 -19.14 2.03 3.72
C PHE A 142 -20.00 2.96 2.86
N THR A 143 -19.96 2.87 1.54
CA THR A 143 -20.63 3.85 0.68
C THR A 143 -21.33 3.24 -0.52
N ASN A 144 -22.39 3.93 -0.98
CA ASN A 144 -23.13 3.54 -2.19
C ASN A 144 -22.38 3.87 -3.48
N ASN A 145 -21.48 4.86 -3.46
CA ASN A 145 -20.69 5.29 -4.60
C ASN A 145 -19.18 5.20 -4.31
N PRO A 146 -18.64 4.00 -4.04
CA PRO A 146 -17.24 3.83 -3.66
C PRO A 146 -16.28 4.22 -4.78
N GLN A 147 -16.69 4.06 -6.04
CA GLN A 147 -15.85 4.31 -7.22
C GLN A 147 -15.43 5.78 -7.34
N VAL A 148 -16.35 6.71 -7.12
CA VAL A 148 -16.07 8.15 -7.23
C VAL A 148 -15.06 8.59 -6.16
N LEU A 149 -15.28 8.18 -4.91
CA LEU A 149 -14.37 8.52 -3.81
C LEU A 149 -13.00 7.84 -3.97
N ALA A 150 -12.97 6.60 -4.44
CA ALA A 150 -11.72 5.91 -4.72
C ALA A 150 -10.95 6.58 -5.87
N ALA A 151 -11.65 7.05 -6.93
CA ALA A 151 -11.03 7.80 -8.02
C ALA A 151 -10.44 9.12 -7.54
N LEU A 152 -11.18 9.88 -6.73
CA LEU A 152 -10.68 11.11 -6.12
C LEU A 152 -9.43 10.86 -5.27
N TRP A 153 -9.44 9.80 -4.45
CA TRP A 153 -8.25 9.40 -3.68
C TRP A 153 -7.07 9.09 -4.59
N GLY A 154 -7.27 8.29 -5.63
CA GLY A 154 -6.24 7.98 -6.60
C GLY A 154 -5.64 9.24 -7.25
N PHE A 155 -6.47 10.22 -7.61
CA PHE A 155 -6.02 11.50 -8.14
C PHE A 155 -5.19 12.30 -7.13
N ILE A 156 -5.60 12.34 -5.86
CA ILE A 156 -4.81 12.98 -4.79
C ILE A 156 -3.42 12.33 -4.69
N VAL A 157 -3.35 11.01 -4.69
CA VAL A 157 -2.07 10.29 -4.64
C VAL A 157 -1.22 10.59 -5.88
N LEU A 158 -1.83 10.66 -7.06
CA LEU A 158 -1.15 11.02 -8.31
C LEU A 158 -0.54 12.41 -8.23
N GLU A 159 -1.30 13.42 -7.81
CA GLU A 159 -0.83 14.81 -7.64
C GLU A 159 0.33 14.91 -6.64
N ILE A 160 0.20 14.25 -5.48
CA ILE A 160 1.26 14.23 -4.47
C ILE A 160 2.52 13.55 -5.03
N THR A 161 2.35 12.46 -5.78
CA THR A 161 3.46 11.75 -6.42
C THR A 161 4.17 12.64 -7.44
N TRP A 162 3.41 13.36 -8.26
CA TRP A 162 3.97 14.30 -9.23
C TRP A 162 4.76 15.43 -8.56
N LEU A 163 4.19 16.03 -7.52
CA LEU A 163 4.87 17.08 -6.75
C LEU A 163 6.14 16.56 -6.08
N SER A 164 6.07 15.38 -5.46
CA SER A 164 7.19 14.78 -4.73
C SER A 164 8.26 14.18 -5.64
N SER A 165 7.95 13.92 -6.90
CA SER A 165 8.89 13.28 -7.84
C SER A 165 10.16 14.09 -8.09
N ARG A 166 10.12 15.39 -7.86
CA ARG A 166 11.27 16.31 -8.00
C ARG A 166 12.20 16.28 -6.79
N TRP A 167 11.70 15.80 -5.63
CA TRP A 167 12.44 15.75 -4.35
C TRP A 167 12.18 14.42 -3.65
N ILE A 168 12.62 13.32 -4.26
CA ILE A 168 12.44 12.00 -3.66
C ILE A 168 13.46 11.84 -2.53
N VAL A 169 12.99 11.91 -1.30
CA VAL A 169 13.78 11.61 -0.12
C VAL A 169 13.49 10.17 0.33
N LEU A 170 14.55 9.39 0.48
CA LEU A 170 14.51 8.01 0.93
C LEU A 170 15.19 7.90 2.29
N TYR A 171 14.46 7.39 3.26
CA TYR A 171 14.96 7.13 4.61
C TYR A 171 15.38 5.67 4.72
N GLN A 172 16.66 5.44 4.88
CA GLN A 172 17.18 4.10 5.17
C GLN A 172 17.39 3.95 6.66
N ILE A 173 16.76 2.95 7.28
CA ILE A 173 16.95 2.64 8.68
C ILE A 173 18.23 1.80 8.81
N PRO A 174 19.25 2.27 9.57
CA PRO A 174 20.48 1.53 9.74
C PRO A 174 20.22 0.10 10.28
N LYS A 175 20.88 -0.90 9.70
CA LYS A 175 20.78 -2.32 10.07
C LYS A 175 19.42 -2.99 9.80
N VAL A 176 18.43 -2.27 9.29
CA VAL A 176 17.13 -2.84 8.91
C VAL A 176 16.98 -2.73 7.39
N PRO A 177 16.55 -3.78 6.69
CA PRO A 177 16.33 -3.72 5.24
C PRO A 177 15.01 -3.03 4.95
N LEU A 178 14.91 -1.78 5.34
CA LEU A 178 13.73 -0.97 5.16
C LEU A 178 14.13 0.40 4.60
N ILE A 179 13.63 0.71 3.42
CA ILE A 179 13.81 2.02 2.78
C ILE A 179 12.42 2.63 2.62
N ILE A 180 12.11 3.61 3.45
CA ILE A 180 10.81 4.29 3.41
C ILE A 180 10.99 5.61 2.68
N SER A 181 10.13 5.90 1.71
CA SER A 181 10.14 7.19 1.04
C SER A 181 9.33 8.22 1.82
N GLN A 182 9.74 9.48 1.73
CA GLN A 182 8.94 10.61 2.24
C GLN A 182 7.54 10.60 1.66
N LEU A 183 7.41 10.32 0.36
CA LEU A 183 6.12 10.16 -0.32
C LEU A 183 5.23 9.12 0.37
N ALA A 184 5.79 7.96 0.71
CA ALA A 184 5.06 6.89 1.36
C ALA A 184 4.51 7.31 2.73
N VAL A 185 5.31 8.03 3.51
CA VAL A 185 4.88 8.54 4.82
C VAL A 185 3.75 9.56 4.67
N ILE A 186 3.87 10.49 3.72
CA ILE A 186 2.83 11.50 3.42
C ILE A 186 1.52 10.83 3.02
N VAL A 187 1.55 9.94 2.02
CA VAL A 187 0.34 9.28 1.50
C VAL A 187 -0.31 8.42 2.57
N THR A 188 0.48 7.71 3.39
CA THR A 188 -0.05 6.88 4.48
C THR A 188 -0.67 7.73 5.59
N ALA A 189 -0.05 8.85 5.97
CA ALA A 189 -0.61 9.77 6.96
C ALA A 189 -1.93 10.39 6.49
N LEU A 190 -2.03 10.76 5.21
CA LEU A 190 -3.27 11.27 4.61
C LEU A 190 -4.35 10.18 4.55
N ALA A 191 -3.97 8.94 4.19
CA ALA A 191 -4.89 7.80 4.18
C ALA A 191 -5.44 7.51 5.58
N TYR A 192 -4.58 7.55 6.61
CA TYR A 192 -4.99 7.43 8.01
C TYR A 192 -5.97 8.52 8.42
N GLY A 193 -5.60 9.79 8.18
CA GLY A 193 -6.42 10.95 8.55
C GLY A 193 -7.77 10.95 7.84
N TRP A 194 -7.78 10.84 6.52
CA TRP A 194 -9.01 10.81 5.73
C TRP A 194 -9.86 9.58 6.07
N GLY A 195 -9.24 8.40 6.05
CA GLY A 195 -9.94 7.14 6.31
C GLY A 195 -10.60 7.15 7.68
N GLY A 196 -9.88 7.60 8.72
CA GLY A 196 -10.41 7.68 10.07
C GLY A 196 -11.59 8.66 10.20
N ILE A 197 -11.45 9.88 9.67
CA ILE A 197 -12.52 10.89 9.69
C ILE A 197 -13.75 10.38 8.93
N TYR A 198 -13.55 9.82 7.72
CA TYR A 198 -14.64 9.28 6.92
C TYR A 198 -15.36 8.12 7.60
N TYR A 199 -14.64 7.21 8.23
CA TYR A 199 -15.20 6.11 9.01
C TYR A 199 -16.14 6.60 10.12
N HIS A 200 -15.67 7.55 10.95
CA HIS A 200 -16.46 8.10 12.04
C HIS A 200 -17.66 8.93 11.54
N HIS A 201 -17.51 9.63 10.42
CA HIS A 201 -18.61 10.36 9.77
C HIS A 201 -19.73 9.38 9.35
N LYS A 202 -19.35 8.27 8.71
CA LYS A 202 -20.33 7.28 8.22
C LYS A 202 -21.09 6.57 9.35
N HIS A 203 -20.43 6.31 10.47
CA HIS A 203 -21.05 5.72 11.66
C HIS A 203 -21.79 6.73 12.56
N ARG A 204 -21.94 7.98 12.11
CA ARG A 204 -22.62 9.08 12.84
C ARG A 204 -22.05 9.33 14.25
N ASN A 205 -20.80 8.98 14.49
CA ASN A 205 -20.13 9.19 15.78
C ASN A 205 -18.96 10.18 15.68
N LEU A 206 -18.94 11.03 14.62
CA LEU A 206 -17.93 12.06 14.40
C LEU A 206 -18.06 13.16 15.45
N LYS A 207 -17.14 13.14 16.42
CA LYS A 207 -16.99 14.21 17.44
C LYS A 207 -15.82 15.12 17.06
N ARG A 208 -15.85 16.36 17.50
CA ARG A 208 -14.74 17.32 17.28
C ARG A 208 -13.40 16.77 17.78
N SER A 209 -13.37 16.10 18.93
CA SER A 209 -12.16 15.49 19.48
C SER A 209 -11.54 14.47 18.56
N ILE A 210 -12.36 13.66 17.88
CA ILE A 210 -11.91 12.65 16.92
C ILE A 210 -11.27 13.32 15.67
N VAL A 211 -11.92 14.37 15.15
CA VAL A 211 -11.36 15.14 14.02
C VAL A 211 -10.02 15.74 14.41
N PHE A 212 -9.92 16.35 15.60
CA PHE A 212 -8.67 16.92 16.10
C PHE A 212 -7.58 15.87 16.28
N GLU A 213 -7.90 14.67 16.73
CA GLU A 213 -6.94 13.56 16.89
C GLU A 213 -6.33 13.17 15.53
N TYR A 214 -7.16 12.90 14.53
CA TYR A 214 -6.66 12.54 13.19
C TYR A 214 -5.87 13.67 12.52
N LEU A 215 -6.34 14.91 12.66
CA LEU A 215 -5.62 16.09 12.15
C LEU A 215 -4.30 16.29 12.89
N ALA A 216 -4.28 16.17 14.21
CA ALA A 216 -3.07 16.33 15.00
C ALA A 216 -1.99 15.30 14.61
N VAL A 217 -2.38 14.02 14.47
CA VAL A 217 -1.45 12.97 14.01
C VAL A 217 -0.92 13.28 12.61
N THR A 218 -1.81 13.65 11.68
CA THR A 218 -1.39 13.98 10.31
C THR A 218 -0.45 15.18 10.28
N VAL A 219 -0.77 16.26 10.99
CA VAL A 219 0.08 17.46 11.09
C VAL A 219 1.42 17.14 11.76
N LEU A 220 1.41 16.33 12.82
CA LEU A 220 2.64 15.94 13.52
C LEU A 220 3.58 15.15 12.60
N VAL A 221 3.04 14.25 11.77
CA VAL A 221 3.83 13.53 10.77
C VAL A 221 4.43 14.50 9.74
N PHE A 222 3.67 15.47 9.25
CA PHE A 222 4.21 16.49 8.33
C PHE A 222 5.28 17.34 8.98
N LEU A 223 5.10 17.78 10.22
CA LEU A 223 6.11 18.54 10.96
C LEU A 223 7.39 17.71 11.19
N ALA A 224 7.24 16.42 11.56
CA ALA A 224 8.38 15.52 11.70
C ALA A 224 9.16 15.39 10.38
N LEU A 225 8.47 15.27 9.24
CA LEU A 225 9.12 15.21 7.93
C LEU A 225 9.86 16.51 7.59
N ILE A 226 9.31 17.68 7.93
CA ILE A 226 9.97 18.97 7.72
C ILE A 226 11.26 19.05 8.58
N VAL A 227 11.19 18.61 9.84
CA VAL A 227 12.35 18.63 10.75
C VAL A 227 13.41 17.62 10.32
N LEU A 228 13.00 16.42 9.88
CA LEU A 228 13.91 15.38 9.41
C LEU A 228 14.53 15.69 8.05
N ASN A 229 13.85 16.48 7.24
CA ASN A 229 14.38 17.00 5.99
C ASN A 229 15.39 18.11 6.31
N ARG A 230 16.62 17.72 6.65
CA ARG A 230 17.70 18.70 6.72
C ARG A 230 17.87 19.25 5.31
N TRP A 231 17.52 20.52 5.15
CA TRP A 231 17.78 21.29 3.95
C TRP A 231 19.29 21.40 3.77
N THR A 232 19.90 20.39 3.13
CA THR A 232 21.31 20.39 2.73
C THR A 232 21.42 20.75 1.27
#